data_c214581c7383699048437aa45353514b
#
_entry.id   c214581c7383699048437aa45353514b
#
_cell.length_a   1.000
_cell.length_b   1.000
_cell.length_c   1.000
_cell.angle_alpha   90.00
_cell.angle_beta   90.00
_cell.angle_gamma   90.00
#
_symmetry.space_group_name_H-M   'P 1'
#
loop_
_entity.id
_entity.type
_entity.pdbx_description
1 polymer ?
#
loop_
_entity_poly.entity_id
_entity_poly.type
_entity_poly.pdbx_seq_one_letter_code
_entity_poly.pdbx_strand_id
1 'polypeptide(L)'
;MTTAGFVVSHARDADFERGLRSFFEYRDLGIKDATGGKVVAHVIRAAAGKEFSGQPHLHRTIFQLVYVLKGWIEFEYEGQGTVRLEAGSCVHQPPGIRHREVGHSEDLEMLEVVLPGDFATEEVASVDG
;
A
#
# COMPACT_ATOMS: atom_id res chain seq x y z
N MET A 1 -1.63 -33.08 4.81
CA MET A 1 -0.45 -32.41 5.38
C MET A 1 -0.29 -31.02 4.74
N THR A 2 -0.05 -30.00 5.55
CA THR A 2 0.13 -28.65 5.08
C THR A 2 1.60 -28.39 4.80
N THR A 3 1.92 -27.85 3.61
CA THR A 3 3.27 -27.44 3.30
C THR A 3 3.51 -26.06 3.93
N ALA A 4 4.56 -25.94 4.75
CA ALA A 4 4.93 -24.67 5.38
C ALA A 4 5.22 -23.62 4.31
N GLY A 5 4.67 -22.42 4.48
CA GLY A 5 4.87 -21.33 3.55
C GLY A 5 3.95 -21.34 2.33
N PHE A 6 3.16 -22.38 2.14
CA PHE A 6 2.19 -22.40 1.05
C PHE A 6 0.88 -21.78 1.49
N VAL A 7 0.40 -20.78 0.72
CA VAL A 7 -0.87 -20.10 1.00
C VAL A 7 -1.57 -19.74 -0.30
N VAL A 8 -2.91 -19.83 -0.28
CA VAL A 8 -3.74 -19.33 -1.38
C VAL A 8 -4.82 -18.45 -0.77
N SER A 9 -5.04 -17.28 -1.33
CA SER A 9 -6.08 -16.34 -0.92
C SER A 9 -6.99 -16.06 -2.12
N HIS A 10 -8.27 -16.30 -1.96
CA HIS A 10 -9.25 -16.08 -3.03
C HIS A 10 -10.06 -14.81 -2.77
N ALA A 11 -10.34 -14.07 -3.84
CA ALA A 11 -11.12 -12.83 -3.74
C ALA A 11 -12.53 -13.07 -3.18
N ARG A 12 -13.13 -14.22 -3.46
CA ARG A 12 -14.48 -14.57 -2.97
C ARG A 12 -14.54 -14.70 -1.44
N ASP A 13 -13.39 -14.94 -0.80
CA ASP A 13 -13.27 -15.08 0.65
C ASP A 13 -12.63 -13.85 1.28
N ALA A 14 -12.58 -12.74 0.55
CA ALA A 14 -11.87 -11.54 0.99
C ALA A 14 -12.49 -10.94 2.24
N ASP A 15 -11.62 -10.56 3.18
CA ASP A 15 -11.98 -9.85 4.39
C ASP A 15 -11.11 -8.59 4.45
N PHE A 16 -11.75 -7.42 4.42
CA PHE A 16 -11.06 -6.13 4.44
C PHE A 16 -11.18 -5.52 5.82
N GLU A 17 -10.04 -5.10 6.36
CA GLU A 17 -9.96 -4.50 7.68
C GLU A 17 -9.40 -3.09 7.62
N ARG A 18 -9.69 -2.30 8.65
CA ARG A 18 -9.08 -0.99 8.82
C ARG A 18 -7.60 -1.16 9.08
N GLY A 19 -6.79 -0.29 8.50
CA GLY A 19 -5.34 -0.34 8.67
C GLY A 19 -4.78 1.00 9.09
N LEU A 20 -3.54 1.27 8.68
CA LEU A 20 -2.79 2.46 9.03
C LEU A 20 -3.50 3.75 8.62
N ARG A 21 -4.13 3.75 7.44
CA ARG A 21 -4.84 4.93 6.91
C ARG A 21 -6.34 4.73 7.06
N SER A 22 -7.02 5.71 7.68
CA SER A 22 -8.46 5.63 7.93
C SER A 22 -9.30 5.64 6.65
N PHE A 23 -8.74 6.17 5.55
CA PHE A 23 -9.43 6.24 4.26
C PHE A 23 -9.20 5.01 3.38
N PHE A 24 -8.48 4.00 3.89
CA PHE A 24 -8.24 2.74 3.20
C PHE A 24 -8.68 1.55 4.05
N GLU A 25 -9.03 0.47 3.36
CA GLU A 25 -9.24 -0.84 3.94
C GLU A 25 -8.25 -1.83 3.32
N TYR A 26 -7.83 -2.82 4.09
CA TYR A 26 -6.73 -3.72 3.72
C TYR A 26 -7.18 -5.17 3.78
N ARG A 27 -6.90 -5.92 2.72
CA ARG A 27 -7.05 -7.37 2.68
C ARG A 27 -5.66 -8.00 2.70
N ASP A 28 -5.33 -8.66 3.81
CA ASP A 28 -4.09 -9.43 3.92
C ASP A 28 -4.18 -10.67 3.03
N LEU A 29 -3.16 -10.93 2.23
CA LEU A 29 -3.11 -12.08 1.34
C LEU A 29 -2.46 -13.31 1.99
N GLY A 30 -2.09 -13.24 3.28
CA GLY A 30 -1.48 -14.34 4.00
C GLY A 30 0.02 -14.50 3.77
N ILE A 31 0.63 -13.58 3.03
CA ILE A 31 2.04 -13.68 2.65
C ILE A 31 2.96 -13.43 3.83
N LYS A 32 2.58 -12.52 4.74
CA LYS A 32 3.40 -12.21 5.92
C LYS A 32 3.60 -13.46 6.79
N ASP A 33 2.52 -14.17 7.11
CA ASP A 33 2.60 -15.41 7.89
C ASP A 33 3.35 -16.49 7.11
N ALA A 34 3.08 -16.62 5.82
CA ALA A 34 3.71 -17.64 4.98
C ALA A 34 5.22 -17.45 4.85
N THR A 35 5.71 -16.21 5.01
CA THR A 35 7.14 -15.87 4.87
C THR A 35 7.83 -15.62 6.20
N GLY A 36 7.18 -15.93 7.32
CA GLY A 36 7.77 -15.68 8.64
C GLY A 36 8.02 -14.21 8.92
N GLY A 37 7.14 -13.33 8.43
CA GLY A 37 7.20 -11.89 8.66
C GLY A 37 8.06 -11.11 7.67
N LYS A 38 8.61 -11.77 6.65
CA LYS A 38 9.55 -11.12 5.73
C LYS A 38 8.86 -10.21 4.73
N VAL A 39 7.68 -10.60 4.22
CA VAL A 39 7.00 -9.88 3.14
C VAL A 39 5.56 -9.60 3.54
N VAL A 40 5.15 -8.34 3.42
CA VAL A 40 3.71 -7.99 3.45
C VAL A 40 3.22 -7.89 2.02
N ALA A 41 2.10 -8.53 1.72
CA ALA A 41 1.38 -8.33 0.47
C ALA A 41 -0.10 -8.21 0.82
N HIS A 42 -0.73 -7.11 0.40
CA HIS A 42 -2.14 -6.90 0.65
C HIS A 42 -2.79 -6.12 -0.49
N VAL A 43 -4.11 -6.29 -0.60
CA VAL A 43 -4.92 -5.46 -1.49
C VAL A 43 -5.51 -4.34 -0.66
N ILE A 44 -5.33 -3.12 -1.14
CA ILE A 44 -5.83 -1.90 -0.50
C ILE A 44 -6.98 -1.38 -1.36
N ARG A 45 -8.08 -1.01 -0.71
CA ARG A 45 -9.19 -0.36 -1.40
C ARG A 45 -9.62 0.90 -0.64
N ALA A 46 -10.29 1.81 -1.34
CA ALA A 46 -10.84 3.00 -0.73
C ALA A 46 -11.92 2.63 0.29
N ALA A 47 -11.89 3.25 1.46
CA ALA A 47 -12.91 3.08 2.49
C ALA A 47 -14.05 4.07 2.20
N ALA A 48 -15.27 3.54 2.04
CA ALA A 48 -16.44 4.35 1.70
C ALA A 48 -16.74 5.41 2.77
N GLY A 49 -17.02 6.63 2.32
CA GLY A 49 -17.44 7.73 3.19
C GLY A 49 -16.34 8.30 4.08
N LYS A 50 -15.08 7.98 3.84
CA LYS A 50 -13.97 8.51 4.64
C LYS A 50 -13.32 9.69 3.95
N GLU A 51 -12.98 10.70 4.75
CA GLU A 51 -12.24 11.85 4.26
C GLU A 51 -10.79 11.46 4.00
N PHE A 52 -10.26 12.05 2.95
CA PHE A 52 -8.87 11.87 2.56
C PHE A 52 -7.97 12.83 3.35
N SER A 53 -6.85 12.32 3.83
CA SER A 53 -5.84 13.12 4.52
C SER A 53 -4.45 12.65 4.12
N GLY A 54 -3.76 13.46 3.33
CA GLY A 54 -2.45 13.12 2.77
C GLY A 54 -1.27 13.63 3.59
N GLN A 55 -1.05 13.08 4.77
CA GLN A 55 0.10 13.44 5.61
C GLN A 55 1.40 12.97 4.95
N PRO A 56 2.37 13.87 4.71
CA PRO A 56 3.68 13.47 4.21
C PRO A 56 4.38 12.51 5.16
N HIS A 57 4.97 11.45 4.60
CA HIS A 57 5.62 10.41 5.37
C HIS A 57 6.62 9.64 4.52
N LEU A 58 7.37 8.75 5.17
CA LEU A 58 8.27 7.80 4.52
C LEU A 58 8.17 6.45 5.20
N HIS A 59 8.59 5.41 4.49
CA HIS A 59 8.62 4.05 5.03
C HIS A 59 10.05 3.53 5.06
N ARG A 60 10.43 2.89 6.16
CA ARG A 60 11.74 2.24 6.31
C ARG A 60 11.66 0.82 5.74
N THR A 61 11.86 0.71 4.45
CA THR A 61 11.69 -0.54 3.71
C THR A 61 13.00 -0.97 3.05
N ILE A 62 13.04 -2.24 2.64
CA ILE A 62 14.07 -2.75 1.73
C ILE A 62 13.52 -2.70 0.31
N PHE A 63 12.21 -2.94 0.16
CA PHE A 63 11.53 -2.95 -1.12
C PHE A 63 10.06 -2.61 -0.92
N GLN A 64 9.50 -1.82 -1.82
CA GLN A 64 8.06 -1.54 -1.83
C GLN A 64 7.59 -1.27 -3.25
N LEU A 65 6.51 -1.92 -3.65
CA LEU A 65 5.82 -1.58 -4.89
C LEU A 65 4.33 -1.43 -4.64
N VAL A 66 3.70 -0.63 -5.50
CA VAL A 66 2.24 -0.51 -5.57
C VAL A 66 1.83 -0.73 -7.02
N TYR A 67 0.87 -1.62 -7.24
CA TYR A 67 0.30 -1.90 -8.55
C TYR A 67 -1.21 -1.64 -8.50
N VAL A 68 -1.70 -0.71 -9.32
CA VAL A 68 -3.12 -0.35 -9.32
C VAL A 68 -3.91 -1.40 -10.11
N LEU A 69 -4.94 -1.96 -9.48
CA LEU A 69 -5.81 -2.98 -10.07
C LEU A 69 -7.07 -2.36 -10.66
N LYS A 70 -7.58 -1.29 -10.04
CA LYS A 70 -8.84 -0.66 -10.42
C LYS A 70 -8.85 0.78 -9.96
N GLY A 71 -9.45 1.67 -10.75
CA GLY A 71 -9.53 3.08 -10.40
C GLY A 71 -8.20 3.80 -10.58
N TRP A 72 -7.99 4.85 -9.80
CA TRP A 72 -6.77 5.64 -9.87
C TRP A 72 -6.40 6.20 -8.50
N ILE A 73 -5.10 6.53 -8.34
CA ILE A 73 -4.57 7.21 -7.16
C ILE A 73 -3.47 8.17 -7.60
N GLU A 74 -3.37 9.30 -6.92
CA GLU A 74 -2.30 10.27 -7.11
C GLU A 74 -1.46 10.36 -5.85
N PHE A 75 -0.15 10.32 -6.03
CA PHE A 75 0.83 10.53 -4.97
C PHE A 75 1.73 11.70 -5.36
N GLU A 76 2.16 12.44 -4.37
CA GLU A 76 3.28 13.36 -4.52
C GLU A 76 4.53 12.68 -3.97
N TYR A 77 5.57 12.59 -4.79
CA TYR A 77 6.84 11.95 -4.42
C TYR A 77 7.98 12.95 -4.39
N GLU A 78 8.85 12.78 -3.44
CA GLU A 78 10.07 13.58 -3.29
C GLU A 78 10.84 13.64 -4.60
N GLY A 79 11.08 14.86 -5.10
CA GLY A 79 11.83 15.08 -6.33
C GLY A 79 11.11 14.75 -7.63
N GLN A 80 9.87 14.26 -7.57
CA GLN A 80 9.13 13.80 -8.76
C GLN A 80 7.85 14.58 -9.04
N GLY A 81 7.36 15.36 -8.06
CA GLY A 81 6.07 16.01 -8.16
C GLY A 81 4.91 15.02 -7.98
N THR A 82 3.75 15.39 -8.51
CA THR A 82 2.55 14.55 -8.42
C THR A 82 2.51 13.55 -9.57
N VAL A 83 2.32 12.28 -9.22
CA VAL A 83 2.27 11.17 -10.17
C VAL A 83 0.89 10.52 -10.05
N ARG A 84 0.20 10.37 -11.18
CA ARG A 84 -1.08 9.67 -11.25
C ARG A 84 -0.88 8.23 -11.71
N LEU A 85 -1.41 7.29 -10.93
CA LEU A 85 -1.38 5.87 -11.23
C LEU A 85 -2.81 5.42 -11.57
N GLU A 86 -2.95 4.68 -12.67
CA GLU A 86 -4.22 4.13 -13.12
C GLU A 86 -4.17 2.61 -13.13
N ALA A 87 -5.29 1.96 -13.40
CA ALA A 87 -5.31 0.49 -13.51
C ALA A 87 -4.21 0.03 -14.49
N GLY A 88 -3.35 -0.87 -14.02
CA GLY A 88 -2.19 -1.36 -14.77
C GLY A 88 -0.90 -0.58 -14.50
N SER A 89 -0.96 0.53 -13.76
CA SER A 89 0.26 1.27 -13.38
C SER A 89 0.96 0.62 -12.20
N CYS A 90 2.28 0.63 -12.21
CA CYS A 90 3.10 0.13 -11.11
C CYS A 90 4.13 1.17 -10.74
N VAL A 91 4.31 1.41 -9.45
CA VAL A 91 5.37 2.27 -8.95
C VAL A 91 6.27 1.50 -7.98
N HIS A 92 7.57 1.67 -8.13
CA HIS A 92 8.55 1.25 -7.14
C HIS A 92 8.82 2.45 -6.23
N GLN A 93 8.59 2.28 -4.93
CA GLN A 93 8.86 3.32 -3.94
C GLN A 93 10.21 3.01 -3.29
N PRO A 94 11.29 3.73 -3.64
CA PRO A 94 12.60 3.48 -3.04
C PRO A 94 12.57 3.62 -1.51
N PRO A 95 13.42 2.89 -0.78
CA PRO A 95 13.47 3.00 0.67
C PRO A 95 13.63 4.44 1.13
N GLY A 96 12.74 4.87 2.03
CA GLY A 96 12.82 6.19 2.64
C GLY A 96 12.35 7.35 1.77
N ILE A 97 11.82 7.11 0.59
CA ILE A 97 11.28 8.20 -0.24
C ILE A 97 10.11 8.87 0.47
N ARG A 98 10.15 10.18 0.57
CA ARG A 98 9.05 10.96 1.15
C ARG A 98 7.92 11.05 0.14
N HIS A 99 6.70 10.88 0.62
CA HIS A 99 5.53 10.95 -0.25
C HIS A 99 4.27 11.22 0.57
N ARG A 100 3.20 11.55 -0.14
CA ARG A 100 1.87 11.65 0.43
C ARG A 100 0.83 11.28 -0.61
N GLU A 101 -0.30 10.79 -0.17
CA GLU A 101 -1.47 10.58 -1.03
C GLU A 101 -2.11 11.94 -1.33
N VAL A 102 -2.43 12.20 -2.60
CA VAL A 102 -3.07 13.45 -3.03
C VAL A 102 -4.56 13.26 -3.28
N GLY A 103 -4.95 12.12 -3.81
CA GLY A 103 -6.35 11.80 -4.08
C GLY A 103 -6.49 10.43 -4.71
N HIS A 104 -7.72 9.93 -4.74
CA HIS A 104 -7.99 8.62 -5.34
C HIS A 104 -9.46 8.51 -5.73
N SER A 105 -9.76 7.58 -6.64
CA SER A 105 -11.13 7.28 -7.03
C SER A 105 -11.83 6.46 -5.94
N GLU A 106 -13.17 6.53 -5.92
CA GLU A 106 -13.96 5.77 -4.95
C GLU A 106 -13.85 4.26 -5.14
N ASP A 107 -13.54 3.82 -6.36
CA ASP A 107 -13.40 2.41 -6.70
C ASP A 107 -11.95 1.92 -6.69
N LEU A 108 -11.04 2.69 -6.12
CA LEU A 108 -9.63 2.31 -6.08
C LEU A 108 -9.42 0.94 -5.44
N GLU A 109 -8.65 0.10 -6.13
CA GLU A 109 -8.04 -1.11 -5.59
C GLU A 109 -6.62 -1.21 -6.08
N MET A 110 -5.70 -1.51 -5.19
CA MET A 110 -4.29 -1.65 -5.54
C MET A 110 -3.64 -2.76 -4.71
N LEU A 111 -2.62 -3.39 -5.31
CA LEU A 111 -1.78 -4.37 -4.61
C LEU A 111 -0.53 -3.66 -4.12
N GLU A 112 -0.20 -3.88 -2.85
CA GLU A 112 1.05 -3.38 -2.28
C GLU A 112 1.88 -4.56 -1.79
N VAL A 113 3.18 -4.55 -2.10
CA VAL A 113 4.14 -5.53 -1.62
C VAL A 113 5.28 -4.78 -0.95
N VAL A 114 5.59 -5.15 0.30
CA VAL A 114 6.58 -4.45 1.13
C VAL A 114 7.48 -5.44 1.86
N LEU A 115 8.77 -5.13 1.89
CA LEU A 115 9.78 -5.82 2.71
C LEU A 115 10.53 -4.77 3.56
N PRO A 116 10.83 -5.03 4.84
CA PRO A 116 10.37 -6.16 5.65
C PRO A 116 8.92 -5.99 6.07
N GLY A 117 8.31 -7.06 6.56
CA GLY A 117 6.91 -7.03 6.99
C GLY A 117 6.63 -6.14 8.19
N ASP A 118 7.64 -5.83 8.98
CA ASP A 118 7.55 -4.98 10.17
C ASP A 118 8.12 -3.57 9.93
N PHE A 119 8.09 -3.09 8.68
CA PHE A 119 8.61 -1.78 8.35
C PHE A 119 7.99 -0.66 9.20
N ALA A 120 8.80 0.38 9.48
CA ALA A 120 8.32 1.55 10.21
C ALA A 120 7.89 2.65 9.25
N THR A 121 6.93 3.46 9.67
CA THR A 121 6.48 4.66 8.96
C THR A 121 6.82 5.87 9.80
N GLU A 122 7.41 6.90 9.19
CA GLU A 122 7.77 8.15 9.87
C GLU A 122 7.08 9.31 9.17
N GLU A 123 6.36 10.12 9.93
CA GLU A 123 5.77 11.34 9.40
C GLU A 123 6.85 12.41 9.25
N VAL A 124 6.73 13.21 8.19
CA VAL A 124 7.65 14.31 7.89
C VAL A 124 6.85 15.58 7.64
N ALA A 125 7.51 16.74 7.76
CA ALA A 125 6.83 18.03 7.62
C ALA A 125 6.41 18.32 6.18
N SER A 126 7.19 17.85 5.20
CA SER A 126 6.89 18.06 3.79
C SER A 126 7.53 16.97 2.95
N VAL A 127 7.06 16.84 1.69
CA VAL A 127 7.58 15.86 0.75
C VAL A 127 8.98 16.24 0.27
N ASP A 128 9.24 17.51 0.02
CA ASP A 128 10.51 17.96 -0.57
C ASP A 128 11.46 18.62 0.42
N GLY A 129 11.31 18.36 1.65
CA GLY A 129 12.27 18.82 2.56
C GLY A 129 11.93 19.47 3.74
#